data_f7e14b075bc1762d1adf9ca30c560ab2
#
_entry.id   f7e14b075bc1762d1adf9ca30c560ab2
#
_cell.length_a   1.000
_cell.length_b   1.000
_cell.length_c   1.000
_cell.angle_alpha   90.00
_cell.angle_beta   90.00
_cell.angle_gamma   90.00
#
_symmetry.space_group_name_H-M   'P 1'
#
loop_
_entity.id
_entity.type
_entity.pdbx_description
1 polymer ?
#
loop_
_entity_poly.entity_id
_entity_poly.type
_entity_poly.pdbx_seq_one_letter_code
_entity_poly.pdbx_strand_id
1 'polypeptide(L)'
;MMRPILYSFIRCPYAMRARMALSLANVVCEIREVRLSNKPKQMLEVSPKGTVPVLILEDRVIEESIEIVNWVLSSNNIFDGNL
;
A
#
# COMPACT_ATOMS: atom_id res chain seq x y z
N MET A 1 9.67 4.23 -15.44
CA MET A 1 8.69 4.60 -14.40
C MET A 1 8.69 3.55 -13.31
N MET A 2 8.75 3.98 -12.08
CA MET A 2 8.88 3.06 -10.95
C MET A 2 7.52 2.50 -10.55
N ARG A 3 7.48 1.19 -10.33
CA ARG A 3 6.28 0.52 -9.84
C ARG A 3 6.12 0.81 -8.35
N PRO A 4 4.91 1.12 -7.86
CA PRO A 4 4.71 1.27 -6.42
C PRO A 4 5.09 0.01 -5.66
N ILE A 5 5.56 0.19 -4.43
CA ILE A 5 5.93 -0.91 -3.54
C ILE A 5 4.98 -0.89 -2.34
N LEU A 6 4.33 -2.01 -2.07
CA LEU A 6 3.46 -2.16 -0.91
C LEU A 6 4.09 -3.14 0.07
N TYR A 7 4.44 -2.64 1.25
CA TYR A 7 4.81 -3.52 2.36
C TYR A 7 3.54 -3.99 3.05
N SER A 8 3.38 -5.28 3.19
CA SER A 8 2.14 -5.92 3.60
C SER A 8 2.43 -7.08 4.54
N PHE A 9 1.42 -7.45 5.33
CA PHE A 9 1.45 -8.68 6.11
C PHE A 9 0.13 -9.39 5.86
N ILE A 10 0.21 -10.65 5.44
CA ILE A 10 -0.95 -11.37 4.92
C ILE A 10 -2.11 -11.45 5.91
N ARG A 11 -1.82 -11.50 7.21
CA ARG A 11 -2.84 -11.59 8.26
C ARG A 11 -3.34 -10.25 8.75
N CYS A 12 -2.78 -9.15 8.28
CA CYS A 12 -3.15 -7.82 8.75
C CYS A 12 -4.40 -7.33 8.00
N PRO A 13 -5.51 -7.06 8.70
CA PRO A 13 -6.72 -6.59 8.02
C PRO A 13 -6.53 -5.26 7.30
N TYR A 14 -5.72 -4.38 7.85
CA TYR A 14 -5.43 -3.09 7.22
C TYR A 14 -4.65 -3.25 5.93
N ALA A 15 -3.63 -4.11 5.93
CA ALA A 15 -2.86 -4.40 4.73
C ALA A 15 -3.73 -5.13 3.69
N MET A 16 -4.63 -5.99 4.15
CA MET A 16 -5.56 -6.69 3.29
C MET A 16 -6.47 -5.70 2.56
N ARG A 17 -6.97 -4.70 3.27
CA ARG A 17 -7.80 -3.65 2.69
C ARG A 17 -7.05 -2.89 1.59
N ALA A 18 -5.79 -2.56 1.86
CA ALA A 18 -4.95 -1.87 0.89
C ALA A 18 -4.73 -2.74 -0.36
N ARG A 19 -4.42 -4.02 -0.16
CA ARG A 19 -4.22 -4.94 -1.29
C ARG A 19 -5.47 -5.05 -2.15
N MET A 20 -6.64 -5.15 -1.50
CA MET A 20 -7.90 -5.26 -2.23
C MET A 20 -8.16 -4.00 -3.07
N ALA A 21 -7.96 -2.83 -2.50
CA ALA A 21 -8.18 -1.59 -3.22
C ALA A 21 -7.27 -1.48 -4.44
N LEU A 22 -5.98 -1.78 -4.25
CA LEU A 22 -5.02 -1.73 -5.36
C LEU A 22 -5.36 -2.74 -6.44
N SER A 23 -5.77 -3.93 -6.05
CA SER A 23 -6.14 -4.98 -6.99
C SER A 23 -7.38 -4.62 -7.80
N LEU A 24 -8.41 -4.10 -7.14
CA LEU A 24 -9.64 -3.70 -7.81
C LEU A 24 -9.41 -2.57 -8.80
N ALA A 25 -8.46 -1.69 -8.51
CA ALA A 25 -8.11 -0.58 -9.40
C ALA A 25 -7.09 -0.97 -10.47
N ASN A 26 -6.66 -2.22 -10.49
CA ASN A 26 -5.63 -2.70 -11.42
C ASN A 26 -4.33 -1.92 -11.32
N VAL A 27 -4.00 -1.49 -10.11
CA VAL A 27 -2.71 -0.83 -9.86
C VAL A 27 -1.65 -1.91 -9.73
N VAL A 28 -0.72 -1.92 -10.67
CA VAL A 28 0.38 -2.87 -10.65
C VAL A 28 1.43 -2.40 -9.65
N CYS A 29 1.62 -3.17 -8.59
CA CYS A 29 2.61 -2.83 -7.58
C CYS A 29 3.37 -4.08 -7.15
N GLU A 30 4.56 -3.85 -6.60
CA GLU A 30 5.34 -4.93 -6.00
C GLU A 30 4.89 -5.09 -4.55
N ILE A 31 4.43 -6.29 -4.19
CA ILE A 31 3.99 -6.57 -2.82
C ILE A 31 5.12 -7.27 -2.11
N ARG A 32 5.57 -6.69 -0.99
CA ARG A 32 6.62 -7.26 -0.17
C ARG A 32 6.04 -7.67 1.16
N GLU A 33 6.06 -8.98 1.42
CA GLU A 33 5.56 -9.53 2.67
C GLU A 33 6.57 -9.25 3.79
N VAL A 34 6.08 -8.71 4.90
CA VAL A 34 6.91 -8.31 6.03
C VAL A 34 6.85 -9.36 7.11
N ARG A 35 8.01 -9.70 7.67
CA ARG A 35 8.09 -10.50 8.89
C ARG A 35 8.12 -9.53 10.06
N LEU A 36 7.11 -9.59 10.91
CA LEU A 36 7.01 -8.65 12.04
C LEU A 36 8.16 -8.77 13.01
N SER A 37 8.79 -9.95 13.08
CA SER A 37 9.96 -10.18 13.93
C SER A 37 11.26 -9.65 13.33
N ASN A 38 11.25 -9.31 12.04
CA ASN A 38 12.46 -8.86 11.37
C ASN A 38 12.05 -7.92 10.21
N LYS A 39 11.66 -6.70 10.57
CA LYS A 39 11.16 -5.73 9.61
C LYS A 39 12.27 -5.25 8.70
N PRO A 40 12.00 -5.10 7.39
CA PRO A 40 13.03 -4.65 6.45
C PRO A 40 13.55 -3.27 6.80
N LYS A 41 14.86 -3.10 6.72
CA LYS A 41 15.52 -1.83 6.97
C LYS A 41 14.96 -0.73 6.06
N GLN A 42 14.78 -1.06 4.79
CA GLN A 42 14.29 -0.12 3.78
C GLN A 42 12.90 0.41 4.14
N MET A 43 12.05 -0.47 4.67
CA MET A 43 10.73 -0.07 5.14
C MET A 43 10.84 0.89 6.32
N LEU A 44 11.70 0.59 7.29
CA LEU A 44 11.87 1.41 8.48
C LEU A 44 12.47 2.77 8.17
N GLU A 45 13.25 2.88 7.12
CA GLU A 45 13.83 4.15 6.69
C GLU A 45 12.76 5.12 6.19
N VAL A 46 11.73 4.61 5.51
CA VAL A 46 10.67 5.45 4.96
C VAL A 46 9.45 5.53 5.86
N SER A 47 9.31 4.58 6.79
CA SER A 47 8.19 4.55 7.73
C SER A 47 8.68 4.06 9.09
N PRO A 48 9.25 4.96 9.89
CA PRO A 48 9.87 4.59 11.17
C PRO A 48 8.93 3.94 12.17
N LYS A 49 7.62 4.21 12.09
CA LYS A 49 6.68 3.57 13.00
C LYS A 49 6.56 2.08 12.77
N GLY A 50 7.00 1.59 11.61
CA GLY A 50 7.15 0.16 11.37
C GLY A 50 5.85 -0.64 11.31
N THR A 51 4.74 0.00 11.01
CA THR A 51 3.46 -0.71 10.85
C THR A 51 3.16 -0.92 9.38
N VAL A 52 2.37 -1.93 9.07
CA VAL A 52 1.89 -2.18 7.71
C VAL A 52 0.42 -1.82 7.64
N PRO A 53 -0.09 -1.43 6.47
CA PRO A 53 0.58 -1.34 5.17
C PRO A 53 1.39 -0.06 5.01
N VAL A 54 2.40 -0.11 4.14
CA VAL A 54 3.12 1.09 3.70
C VAL A 54 3.20 1.04 2.18
N LEU A 55 2.68 2.06 1.54
CA LEU A 55 2.73 2.18 0.08
C LEU A 55 3.74 3.23 -0.31
N ILE A 56 4.75 2.83 -1.07
CA ILE A 56 5.80 3.73 -1.52
C ILE A 56 5.54 4.09 -2.98
N LEU A 57 5.36 5.38 -3.22
CA LEU A 57 5.19 5.96 -4.54
C LEU A 57 6.43 6.77 -4.90
N GLU A 58 6.52 7.23 -6.14
CA GLU A 58 7.67 8.03 -6.57
C GLU A 58 7.79 9.33 -5.80
N ASP A 59 6.66 9.94 -5.45
CA ASP A 59 6.62 11.27 -4.85
C ASP A 59 6.25 11.29 -3.38
N ARG A 60 5.86 10.15 -2.81
CA ARG A 60 5.43 10.12 -1.41
C ARG A 60 5.30 8.71 -0.87
N VAL A 61 5.12 8.63 0.45
CA VAL A 61 4.88 7.38 1.17
C VAL A 61 3.53 7.51 1.87
N ILE A 62 2.68 6.50 1.74
CA ILE A 62 1.37 6.47 2.39
C ILE A 62 1.37 5.35 3.41
N GLU A 63 1.11 5.69 4.67
CA GLU A 63 1.28 4.77 5.79
C GLU A 63 -0.03 4.24 6.38
N GLU A 64 -1.17 4.80 5.99
CA GLU A 64 -2.46 4.38 6.53
C GLU A 64 -3.30 3.72 5.46
N SER A 65 -3.97 2.59 5.82
CA SER A 65 -4.74 1.84 4.84
C SER A 65 -5.86 2.69 4.22
N ILE A 66 -6.53 3.52 5.04
CA ILE A 66 -7.60 4.35 4.51
C ILE A 66 -7.07 5.40 3.52
N GLU A 67 -5.88 5.91 3.76
CA GLU A 67 -5.27 6.87 2.85
C GLU A 67 -4.86 6.21 1.55
N ILE A 68 -4.44 4.94 1.61
CA ILE A 68 -4.15 4.17 0.40
C ILE A 68 -5.41 4.01 -0.43
N VAL A 69 -6.52 3.65 0.22
CA VAL A 69 -7.81 3.52 -0.46
C VAL A 69 -8.20 4.85 -1.09
N ASN A 70 -8.08 5.93 -0.36
CA ASN A 70 -8.41 7.27 -0.88
C ASN A 70 -7.54 7.64 -2.07
N TRP A 71 -6.26 7.32 -2.03
CA TRP A 71 -5.37 7.56 -3.16
C TRP A 71 -5.81 6.79 -4.39
N VAL A 72 -6.19 5.53 -4.21
CA VAL A 72 -6.67 4.69 -5.30
C VAL A 72 -7.92 5.30 -5.92
N LEU A 73 -8.87 5.70 -5.08
CA LEU A 73 -10.14 6.27 -5.57
C LEU A 73 -9.92 7.57 -6.33
N SER A 74 -9.02 8.42 -5.85
CA SER A 74 -8.79 9.72 -6.50
C SER A 74 -7.93 9.62 -7.74
N SER A 75 -7.05 8.63 -7.82
CA SER A 75 -6.07 8.54 -8.89
C SER A 75 -6.54 7.73 -10.08
N ASN A 76 -7.39 6.74 -9.85
CA ASN A 76 -7.74 5.78 -10.90
C ASN A 76 -9.16 5.92 -11.40
N ASN A 77 -10.00 6.63 -10.69
CA ASN A 77 -11.41 6.81 -11.08
C ASN A 77 -12.12 5.48 -11.34
N ILE A 78 -11.63 4.41 -10.76
CA ILE A 78 -12.15 3.06 -11.02
C ILE A 78 -13.60 2.94 -10.57
N PHE A 79 -13.98 3.70 -9.57
CA PHE A 79 -15.32 3.67 -9.01
C PHE A 79 -16.18 4.85 -9.46
N ASP A 80 -15.60 5.72 -10.28
CA ASP A 80 -16.26 6.96 -10.68
C ASP A 80 -17.39 6.66 -11.65
N GLY A 81 -18.60 6.99 -11.24
CA GLY A 81 -19.77 6.88 -12.10
C GLY A 81 -20.15 5.47 -12.53
N ASN A 82 -19.38 4.48 -12.15
CA ASN A 82 -19.58 3.11 -12.60
C ASN A 82 -20.05 2.19 -11.49
N LEU A 83 -20.21 2.70 -10.34
CA LEU A 83 -20.72 1.91 -9.21
C LEU A 83 -22.14 2.29 -8.88
#